data_afce266266c02af8269aa667439472ee
#
_entry.id   afce266266c02af8269aa667439472ee
#
_cell.length_a   1.000
_cell.length_b   1.000
_cell.length_c   1.000
_cell.angle_alpha   90.00
_cell.angle_beta   90.00
_cell.angle_gamma   90.00
#
_symmetry.space_group_name_H-M   'P 1'
#
loop_
_entity.id
_entity.type
_entity.pdbx_description
1 polymer ?
#
loop_
_entity_poly.entity_id
_entity_poly.type
_entity_poly.pdbx_seq_one_letter_code
_entity_poly.pdbx_strand_id
1 'polypeptide(L)'
;MSGPSQIQRVVTSGKFELDGGSWDVDNNIWLVGDDSDVIVFDAAHTAAPIIEAVGGRNVVAVVCTHGHNDHITVAPELGKALDAPVLLHPADEMLWRVVHPDNDFRTVEDDLVLKAGGLELHALHTPGHSPGSVCWSIPELGAVVSGDTLFQGGPGATGRSFSDFPTILDSISKRLGMLPGETVVYTGHGDTTTIGDEIIHYDEWVARGH
;
A
#
# COMPACT_ATOMS: atom_id res chain seq x y z
N MET A 1 13.07 -16.66 -21.02
CA MET A 1 13.54 -16.35 -19.66
C MET A 1 12.98 -14.97 -19.35
N SER A 2 12.18 -14.86 -18.26
CA SER A 2 11.69 -13.57 -17.79
C SER A 2 12.86 -12.67 -17.38
N GLY A 3 12.69 -11.34 -17.51
CA GLY A 3 13.66 -10.35 -17.04
C GLY A 3 13.79 -10.35 -15.51
N PRO A 4 14.70 -9.55 -14.95
CA PRO A 4 14.86 -9.44 -13.51
C PRO A 4 13.60 -8.83 -12.88
N SER A 5 13.24 -9.30 -11.69
CA SER A 5 12.15 -8.73 -10.91
C SER A 5 12.50 -7.34 -10.42
N GLN A 6 11.53 -6.44 -10.44
CA GLN A 6 11.71 -5.02 -10.15
C GLN A 6 10.46 -4.40 -9.53
N ILE A 7 10.61 -3.20 -8.98
CA ILE A 7 9.52 -2.35 -8.53
C ILE A 7 9.45 -1.14 -9.45
N GLN A 8 8.31 -0.96 -10.11
CA GLN A 8 8.05 0.14 -11.04
C GLN A 8 7.04 1.10 -10.41
N ARG A 9 7.29 2.41 -10.50
CA ARG A 9 6.38 3.46 -10.03
C ARG A 9 5.51 3.99 -11.15
N VAL A 10 4.20 4.14 -10.86
CA VAL A 10 3.26 4.98 -11.63
C VAL A 10 2.70 6.00 -10.66
N VAL A 11 2.48 7.24 -11.11
CA VAL A 11 1.86 8.28 -10.29
C VAL A 11 0.54 8.67 -10.93
N THR A 12 -0.51 8.73 -10.12
CA THR A 12 -1.81 9.26 -10.54
C THR A 12 -2.27 10.34 -9.56
N SER A 13 -3.02 11.32 -10.05
CA SER A 13 -3.46 12.47 -9.26
C SER A 13 -4.98 12.49 -9.14
N GLY A 14 -5.47 12.89 -7.98
CA GLY A 14 -6.91 13.01 -7.72
C GLY A 14 -7.23 13.59 -6.36
N LYS A 15 -8.29 13.08 -5.71
CA LYS A 15 -8.77 13.59 -4.43
C LYS A 15 -8.70 12.52 -3.35
N PHE A 16 -8.15 12.88 -2.20
CA PHE A 16 -8.42 12.22 -0.94
C PHE A 16 -9.64 12.85 -0.27
N GLU A 17 -10.62 12.05 0.14
CA GLU A 17 -11.87 12.53 0.73
C GLU A 17 -12.18 11.74 2.01
N LEU A 18 -12.27 12.44 3.13
CA LEU A 18 -12.62 11.85 4.43
C LEU A 18 -13.22 12.92 5.35
N ASP A 19 -14.21 12.54 6.19
CA ASP A 19 -14.84 13.41 7.18
C ASP A 19 -15.37 14.75 6.62
N GLY A 20 -15.84 14.74 5.35
CA GLY A 20 -16.32 15.93 4.65
C GLY A 20 -15.24 16.86 4.13
N GLY A 21 -13.97 16.52 4.30
CA GLY A 21 -12.82 17.20 3.67
C GLY A 21 -12.48 16.61 2.31
N SER A 22 -11.79 17.40 1.47
CA SER A 22 -11.30 16.98 0.16
C SER A 22 -9.97 17.67 -0.14
N TRP A 23 -8.95 16.89 -0.51
CA TRP A 23 -7.58 17.38 -0.76
C TRP A 23 -7.07 16.83 -2.08
N ASP A 24 -6.36 17.66 -2.85
CA ASP A 24 -5.63 17.20 -4.03
C ASP A 24 -4.39 16.42 -3.58
N VAL A 25 -4.24 15.19 -4.11
CA VAL A 25 -3.14 14.29 -3.78
C VAL A 25 -2.59 13.58 -5.01
N ASP A 26 -1.32 13.26 -4.96
CA ASP A 26 -0.64 12.37 -5.90
C ASP A 26 -0.36 11.04 -5.19
N ASN A 27 -0.84 9.93 -5.77
CA ASN A 27 -0.61 8.60 -5.23
C ASN A 27 0.43 7.84 -6.03
N ASN A 28 1.25 7.09 -5.31
CA ASN A 28 2.16 6.11 -5.88
C ASN A 28 1.44 4.79 -6.07
N ILE A 29 1.45 4.29 -7.28
CA ILE A 29 1.07 2.94 -7.61
C ILE A 29 2.36 2.16 -7.87
N TRP A 30 2.53 1.04 -7.16
CA TRP A 30 3.73 0.21 -7.30
C TRP A 30 3.41 -1.08 -8.03
N LEU A 31 4.13 -1.36 -9.11
CA LEU A 31 4.05 -2.61 -9.85
C LEU A 31 5.26 -3.45 -9.48
N VAL A 32 5.03 -4.59 -8.85
CA VAL A 32 6.09 -5.48 -8.32
C VAL A 32 6.05 -6.82 -9.05
N GLY A 33 7.14 -7.18 -9.70
CA GLY A 33 7.24 -8.45 -10.43
C GLY A 33 8.27 -8.38 -11.54
N ASP A 34 8.13 -9.23 -12.56
CA ASP A 34 9.02 -9.33 -13.71
C ASP A 34 8.30 -8.98 -15.04
N ASP A 35 8.87 -9.39 -16.17
CA ASP A 35 8.26 -9.17 -17.49
C ASP A 35 7.05 -10.06 -17.78
N SER A 36 6.76 -11.05 -16.93
CA SER A 36 5.69 -12.03 -17.10
C SER A 36 4.54 -11.81 -16.11
N ASP A 37 4.87 -11.71 -14.82
CA ASP A 37 3.90 -11.63 -13.73
C ASP A 37 4.14 -10.38 -12.87
N VAL A 38 3.06 -9.71 -12.48
CA VAL A 38 3.11 -8.50 -11.68
C VAL A 38 1.98 -8.44 -10.65
N ILE A 39 2.25 -7.85 -9.50
CA ILE A 39 1.25 -7.39 -8.52
C ILE A 39 1.19 -5.87 -8.60
N VAL A 40 -0.02 -5.32 -8.63
CA VAL A 40 -0.27 -3.88 -8.61
C VAL A 40 -0.69 -3.48 -7.21
N PHE A 41 0.03 -2.55 -6.58
CA PHE A 41 -0.30 -1.97 -5.28
C PHE A 41 -0.95 -0.62 -5.46
N ASP A 42 -2.14 -0.48 -4.89
CA ASP A 42 -3.05 0.64 -4.91
C ASP A 42 -3.58 0.99 -6.32
N ALA A 43 -4.87 1.14 -6.41
CA ALA A 43 -5.56 1.43 -7.65
C ALA A 43 -6.18 2.82 -7.58
N ALA A 44 -5.31 3.84 -7.62
CA ALA A 44 -5.65 5.22 -7.35
C ALA A 44 -6.10 5.97 -8.61
N HIS A 45 -7.14 6.73 -8.47
CA HIS A 45 -7.66 7.80 -9.34
C HIS A 45 -7.98 7.41 -10.80
N THR A 46 -7.03 6.87 -11.56
CA THR A 46 -7.17 6.64 -13.01
C THR A 46 -6.54 5.32 -13.44
N ALA A 47 -7.32 4.43 -14.04
CA ALA A 47 -6.86 3.09 -14.44
C ALA A 47 -5.93 3.10 -15.66
N ALA A 48 -6.13 4.01 -16.63
CA ALA A 48 -5.43 3.98 -17.91
C ALA A 48 -3.89 3.97 -17.80
N PRO A 49 -3.22 4.86 -17.04
CA PRO A 49 -1.76 4.82 -16.91
C PRO A 49 -1.25 3.56 -16.19
N ILE A 50 -2.06 2.97 -15.30
CA ILE A 50 -1.71 1.72 -14.62
C ILE A 50 -1.75 0.56 -15.62
N ILE A 51 -2.81 0.46 -16.43
CA ILE A 51 -2.96 -0.55 -17.49
C ILE A 51 -1.82 -0.44 -18.51
N GLU A 52 -1.48 0.79 -18.93
CA GLU A 52 -0.35 1.03 -19.82
C GLU A 52 0.97 0.53 -19.23
N ALA A 53 1.22 0.83 -17.95
CA ALA A 53 2.43 0.40 -17.25
C ALA A 53 2.48 -1.12 -17.04
N VAL A 54 1.34 -1.79 -16.85
CA VAL A 54 1.26 -3.27 -16.80
C VAL A 54 1.78 -3.89 -18.12
N GLY A 55 1.50 -3.28 -19.27
CA GLY A 55 2.15 -3.64 -20.53
C GLY A 55 1.87 -5.08 -21.00
N GLY A 56 0.72 -5.64 -20.70
CA GLY A 56 0.31 -7.00 -21.10
C GLY A 56 0.88 -8.12 -20.23
N ARG A 57 1.57 -7.81 -19.11
CA ARG A 57 1.95 -8.79 -18.09
C ARG A 57 0.72 -9.42 -17.45
N ASN A 58 0.84 -10.64 -16.95
CA ASN A 58 -0.19 -11.26 -16.12
C ASN A 58 -0.25 -10.57 -14.76
N VAL A 59 -1.42 -10.04 -14.38
CA VAL A 59 -1.61 -9.42 -13.07
C VAL A 59 -2.11 -10.47 -12.07
N VAL A 60 -1.26 -10.83 -11.12
CA VAL A 60 -1.57 -11.82 -10.08
C VAL A 60 -2.66 -11.31 -9.14
N ALA A 61 -2.57 -10.03 -8.77
CA ALA A 61 -3.55 -9.34 -7.94
C ALA A 61 -3.42 -7.81 -8.08
N VAL A 62 -4.54 -7.12 -7.84
CA VAL A 62 -4.59 -5.69 -7.47
C VAL A 62 -4.75 -5.65 -5.96
N VAL A 63 -3.73 -5.19 -5.25
CA VAL A 63 -3.67 -5.16 -3.79
C VAL A 63 -3.87 -3.74 -3.32
N CYS A 64 -4.89 -3.50 -2.52
CA CYS A 64 -5.09 -2.22 -1.84
C CYS A 64 -4.39 -2.30 -0.48
N THR A 65 -3.42 -1.40 -0.24
CA THR A 65 -2.69 -1.33 1.04
C THR A 65 -3.61 -1.00 2.19
N HIS A 66 -4.66 -0.20 1.93
CA HIS A 66 -5.72 0.16 2.87
C HIS A 66 -6.95 0.70 2.12
N GLY A 67 -8.02 1.01 2.85
CA GLY A 67 -9.34 1.31 2.27
C GLY A 67 -9.66 2.78 2.02
N HIS A 68 -8.74 3.73 2.13
CA HIS A 68 -9.01 5.12 1.78
C HIS A 68 -9.30 5.28 0.29
N ASN A 69 -10.21 6.22 -0.03
CA ASN A 69 -10.73 6.37 -1.39
C ASN A 69 -9.65 6.57 -2.45
N ASP A 70 -8.62 7.32 -2.14
CA ASP A 70 -7.50 7.62 -3.05
C ASP A 70 -6.55 6.43 -3.30
N HIS A 71 -6.69 5.32 -2.58
CA HIS A 71 -5.96 4.07 -2.82
C HIS A 71 -6.80 2.99 -3.51
N ILE A 72 -8.13 3.15 -3.51
CA ILE A 72 -9.05 2.13 -4.02
C ILE A 72 -9.94 2.59 -5.17
N THR A 73 -9.87 3.87 -5.58
CA THR A 73 -10.84 4.55 -6.47
C THR A 73 -11.19 3.73 -7.70
N VAL A 74 -10.20 3.15 -8.38
CA VAL A 74 -10.41 2.38 -9.63
C VAL A 74 -10.15 0.88 -9.46
N ALA A 75 -10.10 0.37 -8.21
CA ALA A 75 -9.73 -1.02 -7.95
C ALA A 75 -10.65 -2.05 -8.62
N PRO A 76 -12.01 -1.94 -8.57
CA PRO A 76 -12.87 -2.86 -9.30
C PRO A 76 -12.75 -2.76 -10.83
N GLU A 77 -12.60 -1.53 -11.36
CA GLU A 77 -12.38 -1.30 -12.79
C GLU A 77 -11.09 -1.97 -13.25
N LEU A 78 -10.01 -1.74 -12.50
CA LEU A 78 -8.68 -2.28 -12.81
C LEU A 78 -8.67 -3.82 -12.71
N GLY A 79 -9.24 -4.37 -11.64
CA GLY A 79 -9.37 -5.82 -11.47
C GLY A 79 -10.11 -6.49 -12.62
N LYS A 80 -11.22 -5.87 -13.09
CA LYS A 80 -11.97 -6.35 -14.24
C LYS A 80 -11.19 -6.23 -15.55
N ALA A 81 -10.52 -5.10 -15.77
CA ALA A 81 -9.77 -4.85 -17.01
C ALA A 81 -8.55 -5.78 -17.16
N LEU A 82 -7.95 -6.18 -16.05
CA LEU A 82 -6.73 -7.00 -15.99
C LEU A 82 -7.00 -8.47 -15.65
N ASP A 83 -8.27 -8.87 -15.51
CA ASP A 83 -8.71 -10.22 -15.08
C ASP A 83 -8.02 -10.67 -13.77
N ALA A 84 -7.89 -9.76 -12.83
CA ALA A 84 -7.17 -9.94 -11.58
C ALA A 84 -8.07 -9.77 -10.35
N PRO A 85 -7.87 -10.56 -9.28
CA PRO A 85 -8.59 -10.35 -8.03
C PRO A 85 -8.15 -9.03 -7.37
N VAL A 86 -9.10 -8.32 -6.78
CA VAL A 86 -8.84 -7.17 -5.91
C VAL A 86 -8.75 -7.67 -4.47
N LEU A 87 -7.68 -7.27 -3.77
CA LEU A 87 -7.40 -7.69 -2.39
C LEU A 87 -7.41 -6.48 -1.45
N LEU A 88 -8.04 -6.64 -0.29
CA LEU A 88 -8.06 -5.66 0.79
C LEU A 88 -8.17 -6.38 2.14
N HIS A 89 -7.61 -5.80 3.20
CA HIS A 89 -7.81 -6.33 4.55
C HIS A 89 -9.25 -6.09 5.04
N PRO A 90 -9.93 -7.08 5.64
CA PRO A 90 -11.36 -7.00 5.96
C PRO A 90 -11.69 -5.92 6.99
N ALA A 91 -10.74 -5.49 7.81
CA ALA A 91 -10.94 -4.40 8.77
C ALA A 91 -11.22 -3.04 8.10
N ASP A 92 -10.93 -2.87 6.80
CA ASP A 92 -11.25 -1.67 6.02
C ASP A 92 -12.50 -1.83 5.15
N GLU A 93 -13.30 -2.89 5.35
CA GLU A 93 -14.55 -3.07 4.58
C GLU A 93 -15.47 -1.86 4.66
N MET A 94 -15.55 -1.18 5.83
CA MET A 94 -16.39 0.00 5.98
C MET A 94 -15.95 1.15 5.06
N LEU A 95 -14.64 1.34 4.86
CA LEU A 95 -14.11 2.35 3.94
C LEU A 95 -14.36 1.95 2.49
N TRP A 96 -14.15 0.67 2.16
CA TRP A 96 -14.44 0.13 0.84
C TRP A 96 -15.90 0.33 0.43
N ARG A 97 -16.85 0.02 1.32
CA ARG A 97 -18.29 0.12 1.04
C ARG A 97 -18.77 1.56 0.80
N VAL A 98 -18.06 2.56 1.28
CA VAL A 98 -18.34 3.98 0.96
C VAL A 98 -18.07 4.26 -0.51
N VAL A 99 -16.99 3.72 -1.09
CA VAL A 99 -16.57 3.97 -2.47
C VAL A 99 -17.19 2.96 -3.43
N HIS A 100 -17.26 1.69 -3.02
CA HIS A 100 -17.65 0.54 -3.84
C HIS A 100 -18.73 -0.30 -3.17
N PRO A 101 -19.96 0.23 -2.98
CA PRO A 101 -21.02 -0.45 -2.23
C PRO A 101 -21.45 -1.79 -2.85
N ASP A 102 -21.35 -1.93 -4.18
CA ASP A 102 -21.83 -3.09 -4.95
C ASP A 102 -20.68 -4.02 -5.41
N ASN A 103 -19.43 -3.73 -5.05
CA ASN A 103 -18.29 -4.53 -5.46
C ASN A 103 -17.68 -5.27 -4.25
N ASP A 104 -17.29 -6.50 -4.46
CA ASP A 104 -16.58 -7.30 -3.45
C ASP A 104 -15.07 -7.30 -3.70
N PHE A 105 -14.31 -7.67 -2.67
CA PHE A 105 -12.87 -7.91 -2.70
C PHE A 105 -12.55 -9.26 -2.06
N ARG A 106 -11.35 -9.77 -2.32
CA ARG A 106 -10.80 -10.92 -1.56
C ARG A 106 -10.06 -10.42 -0.33
N THR A 107 -10.20 -11.13 0.77
CA THR A 107 -9.58 -10.74 2.03
C THR A 107 -8.07 -10.98 2.04
N VAL A 108 -7.32 -10.01 2.57
CA VAL A 108 -5.94 -10.16 3.00
C VAL A 108 -5.94 -10.39 4.51
N GLU A 109 -5.26 -11.42 4.96
CA GLU A 109 -4.98 -11.65 6.37
C GLU A 109 -3.49 -11.44 6.65
N ASP A 110 -3.14 -11.25 7.92
CA ASP A 110 -1.75 -11.16 8.34
C ASP A 110 -0.98 -12.43 7.93
N ASP A 111 0.28 -12.25 7.55
CA ASP A 111 1.18 -13.32 7.05
C ASP A 111 0.75 -14.00 5.72
N LEU A 112 -0.26 -13.46 5.00
CA LEU A 112 -0.54 -13.91 3.63
C LEU A 112 0.69 -13.70 2.74
N VAL A 113 1.01 -14.72 1.93
CA VAL A 113 2.12 -14.63 0.96
C VAL A 113 1.55 -14.65 -0.45
N LEU A 114 1.89 -13.63 -1.23
CA LEU A 114 1.66 -13.60 -2.68
C LEU A 114 2.97 -13.86 -3.41
N LYS A 115 2.88 -14.37 -4.65
CA LYS A 115 4.05 -14.67 -5.47
C LYS A 115 3.89 -14.06 -6.86
N ALA A 116 4.89 -13.32 -7.32
CA ALA A 116 4.95 -12.79 -8.68
C ALA A 116 6.40 -12.62 -9.11
N GLY A 117 6.72 -12.97 -10.35
CA GLY A 117 8.06 -12.79 -10.91
C GLY A 117 9.18 -13.44 -10.09
N GLY A 118 8.92 -14.57 -9.44
CA GLY A 118 9.90 -15.26 -8.59
C GLY A 118 10.11 -14.62 -7.22
N LEU A 119 9.34 -13.58 -6.86
CA LEU A 119 9.36 -12.93 -5.54
C LEU A 119 8.28 -13.52 -4.62
N GLU A 120 8.54 -13.48 -3.31
CA GLU A 120 7.54 -13.69 -2.26
C GLU A 120 7.24 -12.35 -1.58
N LEU A 121 5.95 -11.98 -1.55
CA LEU A 121 5.46 -10.75 -0.94
C LEU A 121 4.66 -11.11 0.30
N HIS A 122 5.13 -10.70 1.47
CA HIS A 122 4.57 -11.06 2.77
C HIS A 122 3.73 -9.92 3.33
N ALA A 123 2.45 -10.18 3.59
CA ALA A 123 1.55 -9.23 4.21
C ALA A 123 1.91 -9.02 5.69
N LEU A 124 2.04 -7.79 6.09
CA LEU A 124 2.26 -7.36 7.47
C LEU A 124 1.09 -6.46 7.87
N HIS A 125 0.15 -6.95 8.68
CA HIS A 125 -0.94 -6.11 9.18
C HIS A 125 -0.37 -5.02 10.08
N THR A 126 -0.57 -3.76 9.68
CA THR A 126 0.00 -2.55 10.32
C THR A 126 -1.09 -1.50 10.53
N PRO A 127 -2.10 -1.80 11.40
CA PRO A 127 -3.19 -0.87 11.66
C PRO A 127 -2.69 0.44 12.29
N GLY A 128 -3.52 1.49 12.17
CA GLY A 128 -3.30 2.78 12.82
C GLY A 128 -3.57 3.98 11.92
N HIS A 129 -3.13 3.98 10.67
CA HIS A 129 -3.58 4.93 9.65
C HIS A 129 -5.02 4.61 9.23
N SER A 130 -5.29 3.35 8.97
CA SER A 130 -6.63 2.74 8.95
C SER A 130 -6.62 1.43 9.75
N PRO A 131 -7.79 0.85 10.09
CA PRO A 131 -7.84 -0.43 10.80
C PRO A 131 -7.30 -1.60 9.98
N GLY A 132 -7.40 -1.53 8.65
CA GLY A 132 -7.00 -2.57 7.71
C GLY A 132 -5.71 -2.26 6.94
N SER A 133 -4.90 -1.31 7.39
CA SER A 133 -3.60 -1.03 6.74
C SER A 133 -2.69 -2.24 6.74
N VAL A 134 -2.10 -2.56 5.59
CA VAL A 134 -1.16 -3.68 5.39
C VAL A 134 0.07 -3.19 4.64
N CYS A 135 1.24 -3.39 5.23
CA CYS A 135 2.52 -3.27 4.53
C CYS A 135 2.89 -4.61 3.88
N TRP A 136 3.68 -4.57 2.81
CA TRP A 136 4.09 -5.78 2.09
C TRP A 136 5.60 -5.87 2.00
N SER A 137 6.20 -6.78 2.76
CA SER A 137 7.64 -7.03 2.74
C SER A 137 8.03 -7.91 1.56
N ILE A 138 9.11 -7.53 0.88
CA ILE A 138 9.68 -8.22 -0.28
C ILE A 138 11.17 -8.46 0.00
N PRO A 139 11.50 -9.52 0.76
CA PRO A 139 12.86 -9.74 1.25
C PRO A 139 13.91 -9.84 0.14
N GLU A 140 13.56 -10.46 -1.00
CA GLU A 140 14.47 -10.66 -2.13
C GLU A 140 14.93 -9.34 -2.78
N LEU A 141 14.14 -8.28 -2.62
CA LEU A 141 14.48 -6.93 -3.12
C LEU A 141 14.94 -5.98 -2.00
N GLY A 142 14.99 -6.44 -0.75
CA GLY A 142 15.24 -5.55 0.39
C GLY A 142 14.24 -4.40 0.45
N ALA A 143 12.96 -4.68 0.23
CA ALA A 143 11.91 -3.67 0.03
C ALA A 143 10.68 -3.92 0.89
N VAL A 144 9.93 -2.86 1.19
CA VAL A 144 8.59 -2.93 1.77
C VAL A 144 7.69 -1.88 1.12
N VAL A 145 6.51 -2.26 0.65
CA VAL A 145 5.45 -1.33 0.24
C VAL A 145 4.66 -0.98 1.49
N SER A 146 4.73 0.28 1.93
CA SER A 146 4.18 0.70 3.22
C SER A 146 2.75 1.28 3.13
N GLY A 147 2.26 1.58 1.91
CA GLY A 147 1.07 2.42 1.79
C GLY A 147 1.27 3.68 2.64
N ASP A 148 0.28 3.97 3.48
CA ASP A 148 0.28 5.16 4.33
C ASP A 148 0.64 4.87 5.80
N THR A 149 1.35 3.76 6.05
CA THR A 149 1.84 3.45 7.41
C THR A 149 3.11 4.22 7.76
N LEU A 150 4.09 4.29 6.83
CA LEU A 150 5.38 4.97 7.06
C LEU A 150 5.80 5.72 5.79
N PHE A 151 6.19 6.97 5.98
CA PHE A 151 6.70 7.87 4.95
C PHE A 151 8.11 8.36 5.26
N GLN A 152 8.71 9.04 4.29
CA GLN A 152 9.85 9.89 4.56
C GLN A 152 9.42 11.00 5.52
N GLY A 153 10.03 11.02 6.71
CA GLY A 153 9.75 11.99 7.77
C GLY A 153 8.76 11.51 8.84
N GLY A 154 8.27 10.27 8.77
CA GLY A 154 7.55 9.66 9.88
C GLY A 154 6.28 8.88 9.54
N PRO A 155 5.48 8.58 10.58
CA PRO A 155 4.25 7.83 10.45
C PRO A 155 3.21 8.56 9.61
N GLY A 156 2.33 7.78 8.96
CA GLY A 156 1.17 8.30 8.27
C GLY A 156 0.24 9.11 9.16
N ALA A 157 -0.51 9.99 8.54
CA ALA A 157 -1.42 10.88 9.25
C ALA A 157 -2.47 10.10 10.05
N THR A 158 -2.72 10.56 11.26
CA THR A 158 -3.80 10.12 12.14
C THR A 158 -4.62 11.31 12.62
N GLY A 159 -5.62 11.08 13.50
CA GLY A 159 -6.49 12.16 13.99
C GLY A 159 -7.74 12.38 13.15
N ARG A 160 -7.99 11.50 12.16
CA ARG A 160 -9.25 11.40 11.41
C ARG A 160 -10.00 10.13 11.79
N SER A 161 -11.23 9.98 11.29
CA SER A 161 -12.04 8.78 11.49
C SER A 161 -11.26 7.51 11.16
N PHE A 162 -11.39 6.51 12.04
CA PHE A 162 -10.79 5.18 11.94
C PHE A 162 -9.28 5.12 12.13
N SER A 163 -8.59 6.23 12.41
CA SER A 163 -7.15 6.25 12.67
C SER A 163 -6.81 6.35 14.16
N ASP A 164 -5.63 5.84 14.54
CA ASP A 164 -5.14 5.84 15.94
C ASP A 164 -3.62 5.96 15.98
N PHE A 165 -3.11 7.05 16.56
CA PHE A 165 -1.67 7.32 16.59
C PHE A 165 -0.86 6.32 17.44
N PRO A 166 -1.27 5.94 18.67
CA PRO A 166 -0.58 4.90 19.41
C PRO A 166 -0.49 3.57 18.65
N THR A 167 -1.57 3.20 17.94
CA THR A 167 -1.62 1.96 17.17
C THR A 167 -0.66 1.97 15.97
N ILE A 168 -0.56 3.09 15.23
CA ILE A 168 0.38 3.16 14.09
C ILE A 168 1.83 3.10 14.57
N LEU A 169 2.16 3.73 15.70
CA LEU A 169 3.50 3.63 16.29
C LEU A 169 3.83 2.20 16.72
N ASP A 170 2.88 1.49 17.33
CA ASP A 170 3.03 0.09 17.71
C ASP A 170 3.27 -0.80 16.47
N SER A 171 2.50 -0.59 15.41
CA SER A 171 2.66 -1.27 14.12
C SER A 171 4.04 -1.02 13.51
N ILE A 172 4.47 0.23 13.44
CA ILE A 172 5.80 0.58 12.91
C ILE A 172 6.90 -0.09 13.74
N SER A 173 6.84 0.03 15.07
CA SER A 173 7.87 -0.54 15.94
C SER A 173 7.96 -2.06 15.86
N LYS A 174 6.81 -2.76 15.90
CA LYS A 174 6.77 -4.22 15.98
C LYS A 174 6.89 -4.95 14.66
N ARG A 175 6.50 -4.29 13.56
CA ARG A 175 6.46 -4.92 12.23
C ARG A 175 7.55 -4.36 11.32
N LEU A 176 7.60 -3.05 11.11
CA LEU A 176 8.56 -2.42 10.21
C LEU A 176 9.94 -2.25 10.85
N GLY A 177 10.01 -1.88 12.13
CA GLY A 177 11.26 -1.74 12.87
C GLY A 177 12.04 -3.04 13.07
N MET A 178 11.43 -4.19 12.76
CA MET A 178 12.11 -5.50 12.76
C MET A 178 12.77 -5.84 11.42
N LEU A 179 12.49 -5.08 10.35
CA LEU A 179 13.13 -5.24 9.06
C LEU A 179 14.57 -4.67 9.09
N PRO A 180 15.47 -5.15 8.22
CA PRO A 180 16.80 -4.56 8.09
C PRO A 180 16.75 -3.06 7.83
N GLY A 181 17.66 -2.28 8.42
CA GLY A 181 17.67 -0.82 8.28
C GLY A 181 17.81 -0.32 6.84
N GLU A 182 18.50 -1.08 5.99
CA GLU A 182 18.64 -0.80 4.55
C GLU A 182 17.39 -1.10 3.71
N THR A 183 16.34 -1.68 4.30
CA THR A 183 15.08 -1.97 3.58
C THR A 183 14.47 -0.67 3.06
N VAL A 184 14.28 -0.60 1.74
CA VAL A 184 13.66 0.55 1.07
C VAL A 184 12.15 0.53 1.29
N VAL A 185 11.61 1.67 1.73
CA VAL A 185 10.17 1.90 1.97
C VAL A 185 9.55 2.56 0.75
N TYR A 186 8.64 1.86 0.11
CA TYR A 186 7.84 2.31 -1.03
C TYR A 186 6.49 2.82 -0.52
N THR A 187 6.35 4.12 -0.45
CA THR A 187 5.27 4.85 0.22
C THR A 187 4.03 5.02 -0.65
N GLY A 188 2.86 5.25 -0.07
CA GLY A 188 1.63 5.58 -0.80
C GLY A 188 1.66 6.94 -1.49
N HIS A 189 2.42 7.89 -0.92
CA HIS A 189 2.61 9.24 -1.45
C HIS A 189 4.07 9.69 -1.32
N GLY A 190 4.50 10.64 -2.16
CA GLY A 190 5.81 11.28 -2.06
C GLY A 190 6.97 10.35 -2.43
N ASP A 191 8.12 10.58 -1.80
CA ASP A 191 9.35 9.87 -2.10
C ASP A 191 9.53 8.62 -1.22
N THR A 192 10.38 7.71 -1.68
CA THR A 192 10.82 6.55 -0.92
C THR A 192 11.79 6.95 0.20
N THR A 193 11.91 6.10 1.22
CA THR A 193 12.89 6.23 2.30
C THR A 193 13.47 4.88 2.66
N THR A 194 14.14 4.73 3.79
CA THR A 194 14.58 3.44 4.34
C THR A 194 14.07 3.27 5.77
N ILE A 195 13.95 2.01 6.22
CA ILE A 195 13.57 1.72 7.61
C ILE A 195 14.56 2.39 8.57
N GLY A 196 15.86 2.33 8.28
CA GLY A 196 16.90 2.89 9.15
C GLY A 196 16.82 4.40 9.27
N ASP A 197 16.58 5.11 8.16
CA ASP A 197 16.47 6.58 8.16
C ASP A 197 15.27 7.07 8.99
N GLU A 198 14.20 6.29 9.04
CA GLU A 198 12.98 6.68 9.74
C GLU A 198 12.96 6.23 11.21
N ILE A 199 13.34 4.98 11.49
CA ILE A 199 13.16 4.40 12.83
C ILE A 199 14.02 5.09 13.90
N ILE A 200 15.12 5.75 13.52
CA ILE A 200 15.94 6.53 14.44
C ILE A 200 15.19 7.71 15.08
N HIS A 201 14.09 8.16 14.46
CA HIS A 201 13.23 9.24 14.94
C HIS A 201 12.03 8.77 15.77
N TYR A 202 11.94 7.46 16.06
CA TYR A 202 10.79 6.87 16.73
C TYR A 202 10.46 7.56 18.08
N ASP A 203 11.46 7.83 18.92
CA ASP A 203 11.26 8.49 20.20
C ASP A 203 10.75 9.93 20.06
N GLU A 204 11.15 10.62 18.96
CA GLU A 204 10.66 11.96 18.64
C GLU A 204 9.18 11.92 18.27
N TRP A 205 8.73 10.90 17.51
CA TRP A 205 7.32 10.72 17.18
C TRP A 205 6.48 10.45 18.44
N VAL A 206 6.96 9.55 19.32
CA VAL A 206 6.31 9.28 20.61
C VAL A 206 6.19 10.56 21.44
N ALA A 207 7.25 11.35 21.53
CA ALA A 207 7.26 12.61 22.32
C ALA A 207 6.34 13.68 21.72
N ARG A 208 6.20 13.72 20.38
CA ARG A 208 5.31 14.66 19.67
C ARG A 208 3.84 14.34 19.89
N GLY A 209 3.48 13.05 19.94
CA GLY A 209 2.13 12.58 20.27
C GLY A 209 1.10 12.68 19.12
N HIS A 210 1.54 12.95 17.92
CA HIS A 210 0.69 13.05 16.72
C HIS A 210 1.50 12.88 15.43
#